data_d3c52c8c4ee2dab5418f64a4f42880a0
#
_entry.id   d3c52c8c4ee2dab5418f64a4f42880a0
#
_cell.length_a   1.000
_cell.length_b   1.000
_cell.length_c   1.000
_cell.angle_alpha   90.00
_cell.angle_beta   90.00
_cell.angle_gamma   90.00
#
_symmetry.space_group_name_H-M   'P 1'
#
loop_
_entity.id
_entity.type
_entity.pdbx_description
1 polymer ?
#
loop_
_entity_poly.entity_id
_entity_poly.type
_entity_poly.pdbx_seq_one_letter_code
_entity_poly.pdbx_strand_id
1 'polypeptide(L)'
;MPESEQSQGSSGFAIGYGKDKGSFRVYVCLIICIICLLAWFFRGSEIALALAVFFGATGYYFFPLIETGKARLGAGEHGVFIEGFGVIPWRSIEDIELSTYAVRTIEINELTLKLAKSLPNALIADWRSLPYHRLLMKLPWTMTRDNTVRINLEPFASQPDKIVAALQRCRRYFSAA
;
A
#
# COMPACT_ATOMS: atom_id res chain seq x y z
N MET A 1 -4.47 10.74 24.43
CA MET A 1 -5.65 10.05 23.85
C MET A 1 -5.17 8.71 23.35
N PRO A 2 -5.76 7.60 23.77
CA PRO A 2 -5.22 6.28 23.56
C PRO A 2 -5.32 5.89 22.09
N GLU A 3 -4.22 5.37 21.58
CA GLU A 3 -4.12 4.65 20.32
C GLU A 3 -5.19 3.56 20.29
N SER A 4 -5.94 3.55 19.21
CA SER A 4 -6.87 2.49 18.89
C SER A 4 -6.11 1.17 18.72
N GLU A 5 -5.98 0.43 19.83
CA GLU A 5 -5.71 -1.00 19.80
C GLU A 5 -6.86 -1.67 19.08
N GLN A 6 -6.71 -1.81 17.78
CA GLN A 6 -7.66 -2.54 16.96
C GLN A 6 -7.56 -4.02 17.32
N SER A 7 -8.58 -4.44 18.07
CA SER A 7 -9.13 -5.80 18.14
C SER A 7 -8.13 -6.95 18.00
N GLN A 8 -7.48 -7.32 19.08
CA GLN A 8 -6.90 -8.65 19.29
C GLN A 8 -8.00 -9.67 19.65
N GLY A 9 -9.00 -9.77 18.83
CA GLY A 9 -10.03 -10.79 18.92
C GLY A 9 -10.01 -11.63 17.66
N SER A 10 -9.52 -12.87 17.74
CA SER A 10 -9.34 -13.88 16.69
C SER A 10 -8.13 -13.67 15.77
N SER A 11 -7.03 -14.32 16.07
CA SER A 11 -5.95 -14.86 15.18
C SER A 11 -5.60 -14.15 13.85
N GLY A 12 -6.10 -12.98 13.54
CA GLY A 12 -5.83 -12.20 12.34
C GLY A 12 -5.12 -10.88 12.65
N PHE A 13 -4.36 -10.39 11.66
CA PHE A 13 -3.64 -9.11 11.71
C PHE A 13 -4.10 -8.25 10.53
N ALA A 14 -4.38 -6.98 10.79
CA ALA A 14 -4.74 -6.02 9.73
C ALA A 14 -4.17 -4.64 10.06
N ILE A 15 -3.59 -3.98 9.06
CA ILE A 15 -2.96 -2.67 9.20
C ILE A 15 -3.25 -1.79 8.00
N GLY A 16 -3.45 -0.49 8.27
CA GLY A 16 -3.60 0.57 7.29
C GLY A 16 -2.44 1.55 7.27
N TYR A 17 -2.58 2.61 6.49
CA TYR A 17 -1.60 3.69 6.44
C TYR A 17 -1.66 4.57 7.69
N GLY A 18 -0.50 5.10 8.09
CA GLY A 18 -0.36 6.06 9.17
C GLY A 18 -0.86 7.45 8.74
N LYS A 19 -1.49 8.19 9.67
CA LYS A 19 -2.10 9.50 9.40
C LYS A 19 -1.11 10.53 8.83
N ASP A 20 0.16 10.47 9.22
CA ASP A 20 1.15 11.52 8.91
C ASP A 20 2.10 11.15 7.76
N LYS A 21 2.06 9.91 7.28
CA LYS A 21 3.10 9.36 6.38
C LYS A 21 2.87 9.57 4.88
N GLY A 22 1.97 10.43 4.45
CA GLY A 22 1.77 10.64 3.00
C GLY A 22 0.77 11.72 2.65
N SER A 23 -0.04 12.17 3.59
CA SER A 23 -1.08 13.19 3.41
C SER A 23 -0.52 14.53 2.92
N PHE A 24 0.67 14.92 3.39
CA PHE A 24 1.34 16.16 2.98
C PHE A 24 1.49 16.27 1.45
N ARG A 25 1.92 15.20 0.79
CA ARG A 25 2.11 15.19 -0.68
C ARG A 25 0.81 15.49 -1.43
N VAL A 26 -0.29 14.92 -0.95
CA VAL A 26 -1.60 15.10 -1.60
C VAL A 26 -2.12 16.51 -1.37
N TYR A 27 -2.01 17.03 -0.14
CA TYR A 27 -2.43 18.40 0.15
C TYR A 27 -1.65 19.45 -0.64
N VAL A 28 -0.34 19.29 -0.78
CA VAL A 28 0.49 20.16 -1.61
C VAL A 28 0.04 20.14 -3.07
N CYS A 29 -0.19 18.95 -3.64
CA CYS A 29 -0.69 18.83 -5.01
C CYS A 29 -2.06 19.50 -5.18
N LEU A 30 -2.97 19.34 -4.23
CA LEU A 30 -4.30 19.96 -4.27
C LEU A 30 -4.22 21.48 -4.19
N ILE A 31 -3.40 22.02 -3.29
CA ILE A 31 -3.20 23.48 -3.16
C ILE A 31 -2.65 24.05 -4.46
N ILE A 32 -1.61 23.45 -5.04
CA ILE A 32 -1.04 23.91 -6.31
C ILE A 32 -2.07 23.80 -7.43
N CYS A 33 -2.84 22.71 -7.50
CA CYS A 33 -3.91 22.54 -8.47
C CYS A 33 -4.95 23.69 -8.38
N ILE A 34 -5.40 24.03 -7.17
CA ILE A 34 -6.36 25.12 -6.95
C ILE A 34 -5.77 26.46 -7.40
N ILE A 35 -4.51 26.77 -7.04
CA ILE A 35 -3.83 28.00 -7.45
C ILE A 35 -3.75 28.09 -8.98
N CYS A 36 -3.39 26.99 -9.65
CA CYS A 36 -3.31 26.94 -11.10
C CYS A 36 -4.70 27.11 -11.76
N LEU A 37 -5.76 26.54 -11.20
CA LEU A 37 -7.14 26.74 -11.68
C LEU A 37 -7.59 28.19 -11.55
N LEU A 38 -7.27 28.84 -10.44
CA LEU A 38 -7.57 30.27 -10.25
C LEU A 38 -6.78 31.12 -11.25
N ALA A 39 -5.51 30.83 -11.47
CA ALA A 39 -4.69 31.54 -12.46
C ALA A 39 -5.22 31.36 -13.87
N TRP A 40 -5.69 30.19 -14.24
CA TRP A 40 -6.38 29.96 -15.51
C TRP A 40 -7.68 30.74 -15.62
N PHE A 41 -8.50 30.70 -14.58
CA PHE A 41 -9.80 31.40 -14.56
C PHE A 41 -9.66 32.91 -14.72
N PHE A 42 -8.68 33.54 -14.04
CA PHE A 42 -8.50 35.01 -14.08
C PHE A 42 -7.67 35.51 -15.26
N ARG A 43 -6.75 34.69 -15.80
CA ARG A 43 -5.80 35.10 -16.83
C ARG A 43 -5.95 34.39 -18.17
N GLY A 44 -6.80 33.37 -18.26
CA GLY A 44 -6.97 32.57 -19.47
C GLY A 44 -5.71 31.77 -19.88
N SER A 45 -4.76 31.54 -18.95
CA SER A 45 -3.47 30.89 -19.27
C SER A 45 -3.63 29.39 -19.49
N GLU A 46 -3.43 28.91 -20.71
CA GLU A 46 -3.48 27.49 -21.04
C GLU A 46 -2.39 26.67 -20.30
N ILE A 47 -1.24 27.28 -20.04
CA ILE A 47 -0.17 26.67 -19.25
C ILE A 47 -0.65 26.38 -17.82
N ALA A 48 -1.39 27.34 -17.22
CA ALA A 48 -1.93 27.15 -15.88
C ALA A 48 -2.95 26.00 -15.84
N LEU A 49 -3.78 25.86 -16.88
CA LEU A 49 -4.70 24.74 -17.02
C LEU A 49 -3.96 23.40 -17.12
N ALA A 50 -2.92 23.33 -17.96
CA ALA A 50 -2.11 22.13 -18.11
C ALA A 50 -1.44 21.71 -16.76
N LEU A 51 -0.92 22.68 -16.01
CA LEU A 51 -0.36 22.44 -14.68
C LEU A 51 -1.44 21.99 -13.68
N ALA A 52 -2.63 22.56 -13.72
CA ALA A 52 -3.75 22.14 -12.86
C ALA A 52 -4.13 20.67 -13.11
N VAL A 53 -4.23 20.26 -14.37
CA VAL A 53 -4.50 18.88 -14.74
C VAL A 53 -3.38 17.95 -14.26
N PHE A 54 -2.11 18.33 -14.43
CA PHE A 54 -0.97 17.55 -13.97
C PHE A 54 -0.96 17.35 -12.44
N PHE A 55 -1.13 18.44 -11.67
CA PHE A 55 -1.15 18.35 -10.21
C PHE A 55 -2.43 17.68 -9.69
N GLY A 56 -3.56 17.84 -10.37
CA GLY A 56 -4.79 17.11 -10.09
C GLY A 56 -4.65 15.62 -10.27
N ALA A 57 -4.06 15.18 -11.39
CA ALA A 57 -3.76 13.76 -11.66
C ALA A 57 -2.75 13.19 -10.65
N THR A 58 -1.73 13.96 -10.30
CA THR A 58 -0.74 13.57 -9.28
C THR A 58 -1.40 13.43 -7.90
N GLY A 59 -2.24 14.37 -7.51
CA GLY A 59 -3.02 14.30 -6.27
C GLY A 59 -3.93 13.07 -6.23
N TYR A 60 -4.62 12.77 -7.34
CA TYR A 60 -5.43 11.57 -7.49
C TYR A 60 -4.60 10.28 -7.38
N TYR A 61 -3.41 10.24 -7.99
CA TYR A 61 -2.52 9.10 -7.88
C TYR A 61 -2.12 8.80 -6.42
N PHE A 62 -1.83 9.83 -5.64
CA PHE A 62 -1.45 9.69 -4.22
C PHE A 62 -2.63 9.66 -3.25
N PHE A 63 -3.86 9.81 -3.71
CA PHE A 63 -5.06 9.87 -2.88
C PHE A 63 -5.19 8.73 -1.84
N PRO A 64 -4.81 7.47 -2.14
CA PRO A 64 -4.89 6.39 -1.17
C PRO A 64 -4.11 6.63 0.12
N LEU A 65 -3.11 7.51 0.10
CA LEU A 65 -2.30 7.82 1.29
C LEU A 65 -3.06 8.67 2.34
N ILE A 66 -4.18 9.31 1.95
CA ILE A 66 -5.05 10.05 2.89
C ILE A 66 -6.07 9.13 3.55
N GLU A 67 -6.47 8.06 2.89
CA GLU A 67 -7.46 7.12 3.42
C GLU A 67 -6.88 6.30 4.57
N THR A 68 -6.88 6.89 5.75
CA THR A 68 -6.49 6.23 6.99
C THR A 68 -7.62 5.34 7.52
N GLY A 69 -7.28 4.24 8.18
CA GLY A 69 -8.27 3.35 8.82
C GLY A 69 -8.77 2.20 7.94
N LYS A 70 -8.46 2.17 6.63
CA LYS A 70 -8.71 0.99 5.81
C LYS A 70 -7.55 0.01 5.92
N ALA A 71 -7.85 -1.27 6.12
CA ALA A 71 -6.85 -2.34 6.07
C ALA A 71 -6.24 -2.43 4.66
N ARG A 72 -4.93 -2.24 4.57
CA ARG A 72 -4.16 -2.31 3.31
C ARG A 72 -3.30 -3.56 3.21
N LEU A 73 -2.88 -4.06 4.36
CA LEU A 73 -2.12 -5.27 4.52
C LEU A 73 -2.69 -6.02 5.73
N GLY A 74 -2.83 -7.33 5.61
CA GLY A 74 -3.31 -8.14 6.70
C GLY A 74 -2.98 -9.61 6.50
N ALA A 75 -3.15 -10.39 7.55
CA ALA A 75 -2.97 -11.82 7.52
C ALA A 75 -4.05 -12.50 8.37
N GLY A 76 -4.54 -13.62 7.91
CA GLY A 76 -5.57 -14.39 8.59
C GLY A 76 -5.52 -15.86 8.18
N GLU A 77 -6.60 -16.58 8.46
CA GLU A 77 -6.73 -18.00 8.18
C GLU A 77 -6.45 -18.35 6.70
N HIS A 78 -6.95 -17.55 5.77
CA HIS A 78 -6.84 -17.84 4.34
C HIS A 78 -5.50 -17.42 3.72
N GLY A 79 -4.68 -16.63 4.42
CA GLY A 79 -3.40 -16.16 3.89
C GLY A 79 -3.13 -14.69 4.17
N VAL A 80 -2.28 -14.08 3.36
CA VAL A 80 -1.91 -12.68 3.41
C VAL A 80 -2.80 -11.87 2.47
N PHE A 81 -3.53 -10.92 3.01
CA PHE A 81 -4.31 -9.95 2.26
C PHE A 81 -3.45 -8.72 1.94
N ILE A 82 -3.46 -8.31 0.68
CA ILE A 82 -2.80 -7.09 0.20
C ILE A 82 -3.82 -6.32 -0.63
N GLU A 83 -4.07 -5.06 -0.27
CA GLU A 83 -5.01 -4.24 -1.03
C GLU A 83 -4.56 -4.07 -2.48
N GLY A 84 -5.49 -4.24 -3.38
CA GLY A 84 -5.22 -4.15 -4.82
C GLY A 84 -4.46 -5.32 -5.41
N PHE A 85 -4.13 -6.32 -4.61
CA PHE A 85 -3.48 -7.54 -5.05
C PHE A 85 -4.40 -8.76 -4.83
N GLY A 86 -5.06 -8.83 -3.68
CA GLY A 86 -5.92 -9.93 -3.30
C GLY A 86 -5.40 -10.69 -2.09
N VAL A 87 -5.77 -11.96 -1.99
CA VAL A 87 -5.36 -12.86 -0.90
C VAL A 87 -4.41 -13.92 -1.42
N ILE A 88 -3.23 -13.97 -0.84
CA ILE A 88 -2.19 -14.97 -1.13
C ILE A 88 -2.28 -16.06 -0.05
N PRO A 89 -2.67 -17.30 -0.38
CA PRO A 89 -2.75 -18.37 0.61
C PRO A 89 -1.37 -18.75 1.14
N TRP A 90 -1.30 -19.16 2.40
CA TRP A 90 -0.05 -19.51 3.07
C TRP A 90 0.77 -20.57 2.31
N ARG A 91 0.09 -21.54 1.69
CA ARG A 91 0.73 -22.60 0.87
C ARG A 91 1.45 -22.08 -0.37
N SER A 92 1.16 -20.86 -0.81
CA SER A 92 1.79 -20.23 -1.97
C SER A 92 2.95 -19.31 -1.60
N ILE A 93 3.17 -19.07 -0.30
CA ILE A 93 4.25 -18.22 0.20
C ILE A 93 5.41 -19.12 0.60
N GLU A 94 6.50 -19.03 -0.15
CA GLU A 94 7.74 -19.75 0.14
C GLU A 94 8.51 -19.08 1.27
N ASP A 95 8.65 -17.75 1.19
CA ASP A 95 9.44 -17.01 2.16
C ASP A 95 8.90 -15.60 2.39
N ILE A 96 9.18 -15.05 3.59
CA ILE A 96 8.80 -13.71 4.04
C ILE A 96 10.05 -13.02 4.59
N GLU A 97 10.64 -12.13 3.82
CA GLU A 97 11.85 -11.41 4.17
C GLU A 97 11.59 -9.90 4.35
N LEU A 98 12.25 -9.29 5.32
CA LEU A 98 12.35 -7.85 5.44
C LEU A 98 13.67 -7.41 4.81
N SER A 99 13.59 -6.63 3.75
CA SER A 99 14.74 -6.03 3.10
C SER A 99 14.83 -4.55 3.48
N THR A 100 15.88 -4.19 4.18
CA THR A 100 16.17 -2.78 4.49
C THR A 100 17.34 -2.34 3.62
N TYR A 101 17.13 -1.31 2.82
CA TYR A 101 18.20 -0.71 2.05
C TYR A 101 18.16 0.82 2.15
N ALA A 102 19.34 1.42 2.14
CA ALA A 102 19.48 2.87 2.21
C ALA A 102 19.63 3.44 0.80
N VAL A 103 18.78 4.39 0.46
CA VAL A 103 18.93 5.21 -0.74
C VAL A 103 19.30 6.62 -0.31
N ARG A 104 20.58 6.95 -0.47
CA ARG A 104 21.18 8.18 0.08
C ARG A 104 21.07 8.22 1.60
N THR A 105 20.18 9.07 2.16
CA THR A 105 19.95 9.26 3.61
C THR A 105 18.61 8.69 4.08
N ILE A 106 17.88 7.98 3.20
CA ILE A 106 16.55 7.45 3.52
C ILE A 106 16.64 5.93 3.58
N GLU A 107 16.31 5.37 4.74
CA GLU A 107 16.14 3.92 4.90
C GLU A 107 14.76 3.51 4.35
N ILE A 108 14.76 2.59 3.42
CA ILE A 108 13.56 2.04 2.83
C ILE A 108 13.40 0.60 3.32
N ASN A 109 12.26 0.35 3.96
CA ASN A 109 11.91 -0.97 4.45
C ASN A 109 10.88 -1.60 3.51
N GLU A 110 11.27 -2.69 2.87
CA GLU A 110 10.41 -3.45 1.96
C GLU A 110 10.17 -4.85 2.51
N LEU A 111 8.90 -5.24 2.58
CA LEU A 111 8.51 -6.62 2.81
C LEU A 111 8.53 -7.36 1.47
N THR A 112 9.33 -8.40 1.40
CA THR A 112 9.48 -9.25 0.22
C THR A 112 8.80 -10.59 0.48
N LEU A 113 7.78 -10.90 -0.33
CA LEU A 113 7.08 -12.18 -0.31
C LEU A 113 7.49 -12.99 -1.55
N LYS A 114 8.20 -14.10 -1.36
CA LYS A 114 8.54 -15.04 -2.43
C LYS A 114 7.39 -16.04 -2.61
N LEU A 115 6.91 -16.19 -3.84
CA LEU A 115 5.81 -17.08 -4.18
C LEU A 115 6.34 -18.37 -4.80
N ALA A 116 5.89 -19.50 -4.27
CA ALA A 116 6.26 -20.85 -4.76
C ALA A 116 5.67 -21.18 -6.14
N LYS A 117 4.63 -20.45 -6.58
CA LYS A 117 3.94 -20.69 -7.86
C LYS A 117 3.79 -19.37 -8.63
N SER A 118 3.60 -19.51 -9.94
CA SER A 118 3.24 -18.35 -10.78
C SER A 118 1.96 -17.68 -10.28
N LEU A 119 1.91 -16.38 -10.37
CA LEU A 119 0.88 -15.52 -9.80
C LEU A 119 -0.57 -15.97 -10.03
N PRO A 120 -0.99 -16.34 -11.26
CA PRO A 120 -2.39 -16.76 -11.50
C PRO A 120 -2.84 -17.93 -10.63
N ASN A 121 -1.92 -18.81 -10.26
CA ASN A 121 -2.19 -20.01 -9.47
C ASN A 121 -1.93 -19.80 -7.95
N ALA A 122 -1.41 -18.64 -7.58
CA ALA A 122 -1.04 -18.30 -6.21
C ALA A 122 -2.09 -17.46 -5.49
N LEU A 123 -3.11 -16.91 -6.19
CA LEU A 123 -4.10 -16.01 -5.62
C LEU A 123 -5.44 -16.71 -5.40
N ILE A 124 -6.08 -16.43 -4.26
CA ILE A 124 -7.48 -16.80 -4.01
C ILE A 124 -8.41 -15.74 -4.61
N ALA A 125 -8.04 -14.46 -4.52
CA ALA A 125 -8.79 -13.34 -5.09
C ALA A 125 -7.88 -12.55 -6.03
N ASP A 126 -8.34 -12.33 -7.26
CA ASP A 126 -7.56 -11.65 -8.30
C ASP A 126 -7.72 -10.12 -8.19
N TRP A 127 -6.60 -9.40 -8.19
CA TRP A 127 -6.54 -7.94 -8.24
C TRP A 127 -7.15 -7.35 -9.53
N ARG A 128 -7.22 -8.13 -10.61
CA ARG A 128 -7.79 -7.73 -11.89
C ARG A 128 -9.30 -7.46 -11.81
N SER A 129 -9.97 -7.93 -10.76
CA SER A 129 -11.39 -7.66 -10.51
C SER A 129 -11.65 -6.25 -9.95
N LEU A 130 -10.61 -5.49 -9.63
CA LEU A 130 -10.74 -4.13 -9.11
C LEU A 130 -11.13 -3.14 -10.21
N PRO A 131 -11.93 -2.12 -9.87
CA PRO A 131 -12.29 -1.08 -10.82
C PRO A 131 -11.04 -0.31 -11.31
N TYR A 132 -11.01 0.02 -12.60
CA TYR A 132 -9.86 0.65 -13.27
C TYR A 132 -9.35 1.91 -12.56
N HIS A 133 -10.25 2.72 -12.00
CA HIS A 133 -9.86 3.94 -11.27
C HIS A 133 -8.97 3.63 -10.07
N ARG A 134 -9.11 2.45 -9.44
CA ARG A 134 -8.28 2.03 -8.32
C ARG A 134 -6.90 1.57 -8.77
N LEU A 135 -6.79 0.97 -9.94
CA LEU A 135 -5.52 0.55 -10.52
C LEU A 135 -4.64 1.73 -10.96
N LEU A 136 -5.24 2.89 -11.24
CA LEU A 136 -4.50 4.12 -11.57
C LEU A 136 -3.94 4.83 -10.34
N MET A 137 -4.35 4.44 -9.13
CA MET A 137 -3.84 5.01 -7.88
C MET A 137 -2.58 4.27 -7.42
N LYS A 138 -1.81 4.91 -6.53
CA LYS A 138 -0.61 4.32 -5.94
C LYS A 138 -0.99 3.06 -5.14
N LEU A 139 -0.48 1.93 -5.56
CA LEU A 139 -0.60 0.66 -4.85
C LEU A 139 0.56 0.47 -3.86
N PRO A 140 0.36 -0.21 -2.72
CA PRO A 140 1.41 -0.43 -1.73
C PRO A 140 2.45 -1.46 -2.15
N TRP A 141 2.23 -2.14 -3.27
CA TRP A 141 3.03 -3.27 -3.72
C TRP A 141 3.57 -3.07 -5.13
N THR A 142 4.66 -3.74 -5.40
CA THR A 142 5.24 -3.92 -6.74
C THR A 142 5.56 -5.38 -6.96
N MET A 143 5.46 -5.83 -8.20
CA MET A 143 5.76 -7.20 -8.56
C MET A 143 7.03 -7.26 -9.39
N THR A 144 7.92 -8.18 -9.04
CA THR A 144 9.14 -8.48 -9.78
C THR A 144 8.92 -9.72 -10.67
N ARG A 145 9.72 -9.88 -11.74
CA ARG A 145 9.62 -11.00 -12.69
C ARG A 145 9.83 -12.38 -12.05
N ASP A 146 10.48 -12.44 -10.90
CA ASP A 146 10.84 -13.68 -10.18
C ASP A 146 9.75 -14.18 -9.23
N ASN A 147 8.48 -13.94 -9.53
CA ASN A 147 7.32 -14.27 -8.68
C ASN A 147 7.45 -13.68 -7.24
N THR A 148 8.09 -12.54 -7.13
CA THR A 148 8.33 -11.87 -5.85
C THR A 148 7.44 -10.63 -5.77
N VAL A 149 6.67 -10.53 -4.68
CA VAL A 149 5.85 -9.36 -4.36
C VAL A 149 6.59 -8.54 -3.32
N ARG A 150 6.85 -7.27 -3.65
CA ARG A 150 7.49 -6.31 -2.75
C ARG A 150 6.47 -5.31 -2.26
N ILE A 151 6.43 -5.09 -0.97
CA ILE A 151 5.50 -4.17 -0.31
C ILE A 151 6.33 -3.13 0.43
N ASN A 152 6.17 -1.87 0.06
CA ASN A 152 6.81 -0.78 0.79
C ASN A 152 6.09 -0.57 2.12
N LEU A 153 6.80 -0.76 3.24
CA LEU A 153 6.26 -0.65 4.59
C LEU A 153 6.30 0.77 5.16
N GLU A 154 6.97 1.71 4.50
CA GLU A 154 7.14 3.07 4.99
C GLU A 154 5.81 3.82 5.28
N PRO A 155 4.77 3.73 4.42
CA PRO A 155 3.51 4.45 4.64
C PRO A 155 2.63 3.83 5.73
N PHE A 156 2.94 2.63 6.22
CA PHE A 156 2.10 1.94 7.20
C PHE A 156 2.22 2.52 8.61
N ALA A 157 1.18 2.35 9.41
CA ALA A 157 1.07 2.91 10.77
C ALA A 157 2.00 2.25 11.77
N SER A 158 2.37 0.98 11.58
CA SER A 158 3.27 0.22 12.47
C SER A 158 4.71 0.21 11.98
N GLN A 159 5.62 -0.13 12.89
CA GLN A 159 7.01 -0.38 12.58
C GLN A 159 7.17 -1.62 11.70
N PRO A 160 8.10 -1.61 10.72
CA PRO A 160 8.31 -2.72 9.79
C PRO A 160 8.53 -4.07 10.48
N ASP A 161 9.36 -4.11 11.53
CA ASP A 161 9.66 -5.33 12.27
C ASP A 161 8.42 -5.95 12.94
N LYS A 162 7.53 -5.11 13.48
CA LYS A 162 6.27 -5.56 14.09
C LYS A 162 5.34 -6.17 13.05
N ILE A 163 5.30 -5.60 11.84
CA ILE A 163 4.50 -6.12 10.73
C ILE A 163 5.00 -7.50 10.32
N VAL A 164 6.32 -7.64 10.13
CA VAL A 164 6.94 -8.91 9.74
C VAL A 164 6.76 -9.96 10.83
N ALA A 165 6.99 -9.60 12.09
CA ALA A 165 6.79 -10.51 13.21
C ALA A 165 5.33 -11.00 13.32
N ALA A 166 4.35 -10.12 13.06
CA ALA A 166 2.94 -10.48 13.05
C ALA A 166 2.62 -11.45 11.89
N LEU A 167 3.11 -11.17 10.68
CA LEU A 167 2.94 -12.04 9.52
C LEU A 167 3.56 -13.43 9.74
N GLN A 168 4.79 -13.49 10.28
CA GLN A 168 5.46 -14.76 10.58
C GLN A 168 4.74 -15.54 11.69
N ARG A 169 4.15 -14.85 12.69
CA ARG A 169 3.32 -15.48 13.72
C ARG A 169 2.08 -16.11 13.12
N CYS A 170 1.34 -15.36 12.28
CA CYS A 170 0.18 -15.87 11.57
C CYS A 170 0.54 -17.07 10.68
N ARG A 171 1.66 -16.98 9.94
CA ARG A 171 2.14 -18.10 9.12
C ARG A 171 2.36 -19.37 9.96
N ARG A 172 3.07 -19.25 11.09
CA ARG A 172 3.32 -20.40 11.98
C ARG A 172 2.03 -21.00 12.52
N TYR A 173 1.08 -20.16 12.88
CA TYR A 173 -0.21 -20.60 13.43
C TYR A 173 -1.07 -21.33 12.39
N PHE A 174 -1.21 -20.75 11.19
CA PHE A 174 -2.12 -21.26 10.15
C PHE A 174 -1.46 -22.24 9.16
N SER A 175 -0.13 -22.35 9.11
CA SER A 175 0.54 -23.37 8.29
C SER A 175 0.72 -24.71 9.03
N ALA A 176 0.50 -24.72 10.35
CA ALA A 176 0.56 -25.94 11.17
C ALA A 176 -0.81 -26.62 11.35
N ALA A 177 -1.89 -25.96 10.92
CA ALA A 177 -3.24 -26.49 10.89
C ALA A 177 -3.58 -27.03 9.51
#